data_bb5db89e9afaad7e262270cca68edc3e
#
_entry.id   bb5db89e9afaad7e262270cca68edc3e
#
_cell.length_a   1.000
_cell.length_b   1.000
_cell.length_c   1.000
_cell.angle_alpha   90.00
_cell.angle_beta   90.00
_cell.angle_gamma   90.00
#
_symmetry.space_group_name_H-M   'P 1'
#
loop_
_entity.id
_entity.type
_entity.pdbx_description
1 polymer ?
#
loop_
_entity_poly.entity_id
_entity_poly.type
_entity_poly.pdbx_seq_one_letter_code
_entity_poly.pdbx_strand_id
1 'polypeptide(L)'
;MGLRPVETPEHLAEVRRLFRAFVTWQRGRQDQDLAMVDAYFDEVAWERELSGLPGAYAPPDGALLLAWVEGAAVGCVAMRRIGAGACEMKRMYVDEAGRGHGVGRALGEAVVTAAREAGYRQMFLDTSIGQHEALGLYRSLGFVDVEPYYEVAAELRDWLVFMRLDL
;
A
#
# COMPACT_ATOMS: atom_id res chain seq x y z
N MET A 1 -9.58 -18.07 -1.55
CA MET A 1 -9.07 -16.69 -1.62
C MET A 1 -9.72 -15.98 -2.79
N GLY A 2 -10.20 -14.76 -2.61
CA GLY A 2 -10.76 -13.92 -3.67
C GLY A 2 -10.26 -12.49 -3.54
N LEU A 3 -10.07 -11.79 -4.67
CA LEU A 3 -9.75 -10.37 -4.72
C LEU A 3 -10.96 -9.61 -5.26
N ARG A 4 -11.27 -8.46 -4.68
CA ARG A 4 -12.40 -7.63 -5.12
C ARG A 4 -12.06 -6.15 -5.03
N PRO A 5 -12.50 -5.33 -5.99
CA PRO A 5 -12.49 -3.88 -5.83
C PRO A 5 -13.41 -3.46 -4.68
N VAL A 6 -13.10 -2.31 -4.09
CA VAL A 6 -13.89 -1.70 -3.02
C VAL A 6 -15.02 -0.91 -3.66
N GLU A 7 -16.26 -1.37 -3.48
CA GLU A 7 -17.44 -0.81 -4.14
C GLU A 7 -18.54 -0.41 -3.17
N THR A 8 -18.51 -0.92 -1.93
CA THR A 8 -19.60 -0.70 -0.96
C THR A 8 -19.11 -0.03 0.31
N PRO A 9 -20.01 0.59 1.10
CA PRO A 9 -19.67 1.13 2.42
C PRO A 9 -19.06 0.10 3.37
N GLU A 10 -19.51 -1.16 3.30
CA GLU A 10 -19.01 -2.28 4.10
C GLU A 10 -17.56 -2.60 3.70
N HIS A 11 -17.27 -2.62 2.39
CA HIS A 11 -15.89 -2.75 1.90
C HIS A 11 -14.99 -1.62 2.40
N LEU A 12 -15.47 -0.37 2.41
CA LEU A 12 -14.72 0.77 2.96
C LEU A 12 -14.48 0.65 4.46
N ALA A 13 -15.42 0.07 5.21
CA ALA A 13 -15.24 -0.21 6.63
C ALA A 13 -14.10 -1.22 6.86
N GLU A 14 -14.04 -2.29 6.05
CA GLU A 14 -12.94 -3.26 6.09
C GLU A 14 -11.59 -2.64 5.71
N VAL A 15 -11.56 -1.77 4.70
CA VAL A 15 -10.32 -1.03 4.35
C VAL A 15 -9.86 -0.18 5.54
N ARG A 16 -10.74 0.58 6.18
CA ARG A 16 -10.38 1.39 7.35
C ARG A 16 -9.84 0.53 8.49
N ARG A 17 -10.44 -0.63 8.73
CA ARG A 17 -9.95 -1.59 9.72
C ARG A 17 -8.53 -2.08 9.40
N LEU A 18 -8.30 -2.51 8.16
CA LEU A 18 -6.99 -2.99 7.70
C LEU A 18 -5.93 -1.89 7.69
N PHE A 19 -6.27 -0.67 7.28
CA PHE A 19 -5.36 0.47 7.31
C PHE A 19 -4.94 0.80 8.76
N ARG A 20 -5.87 0.80 9.72
CA ARG A 20 -5.53 0.99 11.14
C ARG A 20 -4.67 -0.16 11.67
N ALA A 21 -5.03 -1.40 11.34
CA ALA A 21 -4.22 -2.57 11.70
C ALA A 21 -2.80 -2.49 11.15
N PHE A 22 -2.62 -1.99 9.94
CA PHE A 22 -1.31 -1.77 9.34
C PHE A 22 -0.44 -0.81 10.16
N VAL A 23 -0.96 0.36 10.54
CA VAL A 23 -0.21 1.33 11.36
C VAL A 23 0.10 0.78 12.74
N THR A 24 -0.87 0.10 13.38
CA THR A 24 -0.66 -0.56 14.66
C THR A 24 0.44 -1.63 14.58
N TRP A 25 0.42 -2.44 13.53
CA TRP A 25 1.44 -3.45 13.28
C TRP A 25 2.82 -2.84 13.05
N GLN A 26 2.91 -1.74 12.29
CA GLN A 26 4.14 -1.00 12.07
C GLN A 26 4.73 -0.48 13.38
N ARG A 27 3.90 0.14 14.24
CA ARG A 27 4.31 0.67 15.54
C ARG A 27 4.79 -0.42 16.51
N GLY A 28 4.21 -1.61 16.45
CA GLY A 28 4.58 -2.74 17.31
C GLY A 28 5.76 -3.57 16.83
N ARG A 29 6.30 -3.27 15.63
CA ARG A 29 7.31 -4.13 15.01
C ARG A 29 8.72 -3.92 15.55
N GLN A 30 9.10 -2.66 15.76
CA GLN A 30 10.42 -2.28 16.28
C GLN A 30 10.32 -0.95 17.01
N ASP A 31 10.62 -0.95 18.31
CA ASP A 31 10.56 0.27 19.13
C ASP A 31 11.45 1.40 18.61
N GLN A 32 12.59 1.05 18.00
CA GLN A 32 13.53 2.01 17.42
C GLN A 32 12.96 2.77 16.21
N ASP A 33 11.96 2.22 15.53
CA ASP A 33 11.36 2.82 14.34
C ASP A 33 10.09 3.64 14.66
N LEU A 34 9.65 3.66 15.91
CA LEU A 34 8.39 4.28 16.31
C LEU A 34 8.30 5.76 15.90
N ALA A 35 9.37 6.52 16.12
CA ALA A 35 9.41 7.93 15.74
C ALA A 35 9.29 8.14 14.21
N MET A 36 9.90 7.27 13.41
CA MET A 36 9.79 7.31 11.95
C MET A 36 8.41 6.90 11.47
N VAL A 37 7.80 5.88 12.09
CA VAL A 37 6.42 5.48 11.80
C VAL A 37 5.44 6.62 12.09
N ASP A 38 5.59 7.29 13.25
CA ASP A 38 4.73 8.42 13.63
C ASP A 38 4.95 9.64 12.75
N ALA A 39 6.18 9.90 12.29
CA ALA A 39 6.47 10.97 11.33
C ALA A 39 5.91 10.67 9.93
N TYR A 40 5.95 9.41 9.50
CA TYR A 40 5.41 8.98 8.21
C TYR A 40 3.87 8.97 8.20
N PHE A 41 3.24 8.53 9.29
CA PHE A 41 1.78 8.52 9.48
C PHE A 41 1.36 9.67 10.40
N ASP A 42 1.55 10.92 9.95
CA ASP A 42 1.05 12.09 10.66
C ASP A 42 -0.44 11.91 10.99
N GLU A 43 -0.80 12.05 12.27
CA GLU A 43 -2.13 11.69 12.77
C GLU A 43 -3.25 12.46 12.06
N VAL A 44 -3.04 13.76 11.80
CA VAL A 44 -4.05 14.61 11.15
C VAL A 44 -4.23 14.22 9.68
N ALA A 45 -3.13 14.02 8.97
CA ALA A 45 -3.16 13.58 7.57
C ALA A 45 -3.73 12.18 7.45
N TRP A 46 -3.40 11.29 8.39
CA TRP A 46 -3.90 9.92 8.45
C TRP A 46 -5.42 9.84 8.65
N GLU A 47 -5.97 10.55 9.64
CA GLU A 47 -7.42 10.58 9.86
C GLU A 47 -8.18 11.25 8.70
N ARG A 48 -7.57 12.23 8.03
CA ARG A 48 -8.13 12.80 6.81
C ARG A 48 -8.18 11.79 5.67
N GLU A 49 -7.12 10.99 5.49
CA GLU A 49 -7.10 9.91 4.48
C GLU A 49 -8.20 8.88 4.77
N LEU A 50 -8.30 8.40 6.02
CA LEU A 50 -9.29 7.39 6.42
C LEU A 50 -10.73 7.88 6.26
N SER A 51 -11.01 9.12 6.64
CA SER A 51 -12.36 9.70 6.52
C SER A 51 -12.74 9.99 5.08
N GLY A 52 -11.76 10.33 4.23
CA GLY A 52 -11.95 10.66 2.82
C GLY A 52 -11.97 9.47 1.87
N LEU A 53 -11.80 8.23 2.34
CA LEU A 53 -11.81 7.05 1.47
C LEU A 53 -13.12 6.91 0.68
N PRO A 54 -13.02 6.49 -0.63
CA PRO A 54 -11.83 6.07 -1.36
C PRO A 54 -10.91 7.20 -1.83
N GLY A 55 -11.37 8.46 -1.87
CA GLY A 55 -10.57 9.65 -2.19
C GLY A 55 -9.70 9.48 -3.45
N ALA A 56 -8.39 9.68 -3.32
CA ALA A 56 -7.43 9.52 -4.41
C ALA A 56 -7.29 8.08 -4.93
N TYR A 57 -7.84 7.10 -4.23
CA TYR A 57 -7.86 5.69 -4.64
C TYR A 57 -9.12 5.32 -5.44
N ALA A 58 -10.00 6.28 -5.72
CA ALA A 58 -11.20 6.04 -6.53
C ALA A 58 -10.85 5.85 -8.02
N PRO A 59 -11.60 4.94 -8.73
CA PRO A 59 -11.51 4.88 -10.18
C PRO A 59 -11.97 6.21 -10.83
N PRO A 60 -11.53 6.51 -12.07
CA PRO A 60 -10.73 5.68 -12.97
C PRO A 60 -9.21 5.77 -12.73
N ASP A 61 -8.74 6.77 -12.00
CA ASP A 61 -7.30 7.05 -11.81
C ASP A 61 -6.68 6.25 -10.65
N GLY A 62 -7.49 5.78 -9.72
CA GLY A 62 -7.07 4.99 -8.57
C GLY A 62 -7.64 3.58 -8.56
N ALA A 63 -7.14 2.77 -7.63
CA ALA A 63 -7.70 1.46 -7.30
C ALA A 63 -7.59 1.20 -5.80
N LEU A 64 -8.57 0.52 -5.25
CA LEU A 64 -8.60 0.06 -3.87
C LEU A 64 -9.14 -1.36 -3.87
N LEU A 65 -8.30 -2.31 -3.47
CA LEU A 65 -8.59 -3.74 -3.56
C LEU A 65 -8.57 -4.38 -2.17
N LEU A 66 -9.46 -5.34 -1.97
CA LEU A 66 -9.52 -6.20 -0.79
C LEU A 66 -9.28 -7.65 -1.17
N ALA A 67 -8.53 -8.36 -0.32
CA ALA A 67 -8.37 -9.80 -0.37
C ALA A 67 -9.23 -10.47 0.71
N TRP A 68 -9.93 -11.52 0.32
CA TRP A 68 -10.84 -12.29 1.16
C TRP A 68 -10.39 -13.74 1.26
N VAL A 69 -10.35 -14.27 2.47
CA VAL A 69 -10.11 -15.69 2.76
C VAL A 69 -11.22 -16.15 3.70
N GLU A 70 -11.91 -17.23 3.36
CA GLU A 70 -12.99 -17.83 4.16
C GLU A 70 -14.08 -16.83 4.61
N GLY A 71 -14.36 -15.83 3.77
CA GLY A 71 -15.39 -14.81 4.06
C GLY A 71 -14.93 -13.62 4.89
N ALA A 72 -13.66 -13.58 5.32
CA ALA A 72 -13.06 -12.46 6.04
C ALA A 72 -12.14 -11.63 5.12
N ALA A 73 -12.16 -10.30 5.25
CA ALA A 73 -11.21 -9.42 4.59
C ALA A 73 -9.87 -9.48 5.35
N VAL A 74 -8.83 -9.98 4.68
CA VAL A 74 -7.52 -10.26 5.30
C VAL A 74 -6.36 -9.46 4.72
N GLY A 75 -6.61 -8.64 3.70
CA GLY A 75 -5.57 -7.81 3.12
C GLY A 75 -6.14 -6.75 2.20
N CYS A 76 -5.36 -5.73 1.94
CA CYS A 76 -5.71 -4.61 1.07
C CYS A 76 -4.50 -4.07 0.33
N VAL A 77 -4.75 -3.36 -0.76
CA VAL A 77 -3.77 -2.53 -1.47
C VAL A 77 -4.49 -1.37 -2.14
N ALA A 78 -3.85 -0.23 -2.19
CA ALA A 78 -4.34 0.97 -2.85
C ALA A 78 -3.38 1.42 -3.96
N MET A 79 -3.92 2.13 -4.94
CA MET A 79 -3.18 2.80 -6.00
C MET A 79 -3.75 4.19 -6.22
N ARG A 80 -2.89 5.17 -6.42
CA ARG A 80 -3.30 6.54 -6.77
C ARG A 80 -2.43 7.10 -7.90
N ARG A 81 -2.97 8.04 -8.65
CA ARG A 81 -2.22 8.83 -9.62
C ARG A 81 -1.24 9.76 -8.91
N ILE A 82 0.00 9.88 -9.43
CA ILE A 82 1.00 10.85 -8.96
C ILE A 82 1.55 11.75 -10.07
N GLY A 83 1.19 11.49 -11.33
CA GLY A 83 1.64 12.30 -12.46
C GLY A 83 1.14 11.75 -13.80
N ALA A 84 1.58 12.36 -14.89
CA ALA A 84 1.24 11.92 -16.23
C ALA A 84 1.87 10.53 -16.52
N GLY A 85 1.03 9.50 -16.61
CA GLY A 85 1.45 8.12 -16.86
C GLY A 85 2.14 7.44 -15.68
N ALA A 86 2.05 8.02 -14.46
CA ALA A 86 2.64 7.48 -13.25
C ALA A 86 1.61 7.33 -12.12
N CYS A 87 1.66 6.19 -11.45
CA CYS A 87 0.86 5.90 -10.26
C CYS A 87 1.75 5.44 -9.10
N GLU A 88 1.16 5.38 -7.93
CA GLU A 88 1.83 4.95 -6.70
C GLU A 88 1.02 3.85 -6.03
N MET A 89 1.65 2.71 -5.75
CA MET A 89 1.09 1.68 -4.86
C MET A 89 1.21 2.15 -3.41
N LYS A 90 0.13 2.08 -2.68
CA LYS A 90 0.05 2.50 -1.26
C LYS A 90 -0.67 1.45 -0.42
N ARG A 91 -0.40 1.48 0.87
CA ARG A 91 -1.21 0.82 1.90
C ARG A 91 -1.37 -0.69 1.67
N MET A 92 -0.34 -1.34 1.12
CA MET A 92 -0.36 -2.78 1.00
C MET A 92 -0.14 -3.42 2.37
N TYR A 93 -1.13 -4.20 2.79
CA TYR A 93 -1.10 -4.88 4.08
C TYR A 93 -1.84 -6.22 3.99
N VAL A 94 -1.30 -7.21 4.67
CA VAL A 94 -1.94 -8.51 4.89
C VAL A 94 -1.90 -8.80 6.38
N ASP A 95 -3.06 -8.97 6.99
CA ASP A 95 -3.16 -9.31 8.40
C ASP A 95 -2.68 -10.75 8.68
N GLU A 96 -2.59 -11.10 9.96
CA GLU A 96 -2.05 -12.38 10.37
C GLU A 96 -2.83 -13.58 9.77
N ALA A 97 -4.16 -13.46 9.67
CA ALA A 97 -5.01 -14.51 9.12
C ALA A 97 -4.79 -14.73 7.61
N GLY A 98 -4.32 -13.71 6.91
CA GLY A 98 -4.02 -13.80 5.47
C GLY A 98 -2.60 -14.25 5.13
N ARG A 99 -1.69 -14.28 6.11
CA ARG A 99 -0.28 -14.64 5.87
C ARG A 99 -0.12 -16.11 5.52
N GLY A 100 0.89 -16.42 4.72
CA GLY A 100 1.15 -17.79 4.24
C GLY A 100 0.22 -18.30 3.14
N HIS A 101 -0.81 -17.56 2.78
CA HIS A 101 -1.80 -17.93 1.75
C HIS A 101 -1.55 -17.27 0.36
N GLY A 102 -0.37 -16.65 0.17
CA GLY A 102 -0.05 -15.96 -1.10
C GLY A 102 -0.81 -14.64 -1.33
N VAL A 103 -1.53 -14.14 -0.32
CA VAL A 103 -2.38 -12.94 -0.41
C VAL A 103 -1.59 -11.70 -0.85
N GLY A 104 -0.40 -11.48 -0.27
CA GLY A 104 0.43 -10.33 -0.62
C GLY A 104 0.84 -10.32 -2.10
N ARG A 105 1.25 -11.47 -2.64
CA ARG A 105 1.57 -11.60 -4.07
C ARG A 105 0.35 -11.33 -4.93
N ALA A 106 -0.78 -11.94 -4.61
CA ALA A 106 -2.01 -11.76 -5.37
C ALA A 106 -2.48 -10.30 -5.39
N LEU A 107 -2.41 -9.58 -4.26
CA LEU A 107 -2.70 -8.15 -4.19
C LEU A 107 -1.72 -7.32 -5.04
N GLY A 108 -0.41 -7.63 -4.96
CA GLY A 108 0.61 -6.94 -5.75
C GLY A 108 0.42 -7.14 -7.26
N GLU A 109 0.16 -8.35 -7.71
CA GLU A 109 -0.13 -8.65 -9.11
C GLU A 109 -1.43 -7.97 -9.58
N ALA A 110 -2.47 -7.97 -8.75
CA ALA A 110 -3.75 -7.36 -9.09
C ALA A 110 -3.65 -5.83 -9.22
N VAL A 111 -2.95 -5.15 -8.32
CA VAL A 111 -2.80 -3.68 -8.40
C VAL A 111 -1.90 -3.27 -9.58
N VAL A 112 -0.88 -4.07 -9.92
CA VAL A 112 -0.06 -3.88 -11.14
C VAL A 112 -0.92 -4.04 -12.39
N THR A 113 -1.81 -5.05 -12.42
CA THR A 113 -2.76 -5.24 -13.52
C THR A 113 -3.70 -4.04 -13.64
N ALA A 114 -4.29 -3.59 -12.53
CA ALA A 114 -5.16 -2.41 -12.51
C ALA A 114 -4.45 -1.14 -13.02
N ALA A 115 -3.17 -0.97 -12.70
CA ALA A 115 -2.37 0.14 -13.20
C ALA A 115 -2.17 0.10 -14.73
N ARG A 116 -1.89 -1.08 -15.28
CA ARG A 116 -1.78 -1.27 -16.74
C ARG A 116 -3.10 -0.99 -17.45
N GLU A 117 -4.21 -1.49 -16.90
CA GLU A 117 -5.56 -1.26 -17.43
C GLU A 117 -5.95 0.22 -17.39
N ALA A 118 -5.52 0.96 -16.36
CA ALA A 118 -5.69 2.41 -16.26
C ALA A 118 -4.76 3.22 -17.18
N GLY A 119 -3.85 2.56 -17.91
CA GLY A 119 -2.97 3.19 -18.90
C GLY A 119 -1.71 3.83 -18.29
N TYR A 120 -1.34 3.48 -17.06
CA TYR A 120 -0.09 3.92 -16.48
C TYR A 120 1.11 3.21 -17.12
N ARG A 121 2.24 3.90 -17.18
CA ARG A 121 3.51 3.37 -17.71
C ARG A 121 4.49 3.03 -16.60
N GLN A 122 4.33 3.65 -15.43
CA GLN A 122 5.21 3.47 -14.29
C GLN A 122 4.40 3.41 -13.00
N MET A 123 4.77 2.49 -12.14
CA MET A 123 4.27 2.41 -10.77
C MET A 123 5.43 2.61 -9.79
N PHE A 124 5.23 3.51 -8.85
CA PHE A 124 6.16 3.79 -7.77
C PHE A 124 5.62 3.27 -6.44
N LEU A 125 6.48 3.06 -5.50
CA LEU A 125 6.16 2.82 -4.09
C LEU A 125 7.29 3.28 -3.18
N ASP A 126 6.96 3.54 -1.93
CA ASP A 126 7.89 3.63 -0.84
C ASP A 126 7.57 2.62 0.25
N THR A 127 8.57 2.19 0.99
CA THR A 127 8.44 1.29 2.13
C THR A 127 9.60 1.50 3.10
N SER A 128 9.48 1.05 4.35
CA SER A 128 10.62 1.16 5.26
C SER A 128 11.65 0.06 5.00
N ILE A 129 12.92 0.38 5.27
CA ILE A 129 14.04 -0.54 5.13
C ILE A 129 13.88 -1.81 5.97
N GLY A 130 13.16 -1.72 7.10
CA GLY A 130 12.87 -2.85 7.99
C GLY A 130 11.78 -3.82 7.48
N GLN A 131 11.07 -3.49 6.39
CA GLN A 131 10.03 -4.35 5.82
C GLN A 131 10.60 -5.36 4.82
N HIS A 132 11.45 -6.28 5.28
CA HIS A 132 12.19 -7.21 4.42
C HIS A 132 11.28 -8.09 3.57
N GLU A 133 10.13 -8.55 4.11
CA GLU A 133 9.17 -9.39 3.40
C GLU A 133 8.51 -8.62 2.24
N ALA A 134 8.14 -7.36 2.47
CA ALA A 134 7.57 -6.49 1.45
C ALA A 134 8.60 -6.16 0.37
N LEU A 135 9.82 -5.80 0.75
CA LEU A 135 10.93 -5.54 -0.18
C LEU A 135 11.21 -6.76 -1.06
N GLY A 136 11.25 -7.96 -0.48
CA GLY A 136 11.42 -9.22 -1.22
C GLY A 136 10.29 -9.46 -2.21
N LEU A 137 9.03 -9.21 -1.81
CA LEU A 137 7.87 -9.31 -2.67
C LEU A 137 7.95 -8.32 -3.84
N TYR A 138 8.20 -7.04 -3.58
CA TYR A 138 8.25 -6.01 -4.62
C TYR A 138 9.36 -6.30 -5.66
N ARG A 139 10.55 -6.70 -5.21
CA ARG A 139 11.62 -7.13 -6.13
C ARG A 139 11.20 -8.33 -6.98
N SER A 140 10.49 -9.29 -6.40
CA SER A 140 9.98 -10.45 -7.13
C SER A 140 8.88 -10.12 -8.15
N LEU A 141 8.21 -8.95 -7.98
CA LEU A 141 7.25 -8.39 -8.94
C LEU A 141 7.92 -7.55 -10.03
N GLY A 142 9.25 -7.34 -9.94
CA GLY A 142 10.03 -6.60 -10.92
C GLY A 142 10.31 -5.14 -10.55
N PHE A 143 9.94 -4.71 -9.34
CA PHE A 143 10.32 -3.37 -8.87
C PHE A 143 11.84 -3.29 -8.65
N VAL A 144 12.41 -2.14 -9.01
CA VAL A 144 13.82 -1.79 -8.81
C VAL A 144 13.93 -0.59 -7.89
N ASP A 145 15.02 -0.54 -7.11
CA ASP A 145 15.31 0.58 -6.22
C ASP A 145 15.60 1.84 -7.06
N VAL A 146 15.06 2.99 -6.63
CA VAL A 146 15.25 4.29 -7.29
C VAL A 146 15.47 5.39 -6.25
N GLU A 147 15.91 6.57 -6.71
CA GLU A 147 15.96 7.77 -5.87
C GLU A 147 14.54 8.21 -5.47
N PRO A 148 14.38 8.97 -4.37
CA PRO A 148 13.09 9.53 -3.97
C PRO A 148 12.40 10.28 -5.11
N TYR A 149 11.12 9.99 -5.33
CA TYR A 149 10.29 10.65 -6.36
C TYR A 149 9.40 11.76 -5.80
N TYR A 150 9.55 12.08 -4.52
CA TYR A 150 8.96 13.23 -3.84
C TYR A 150 9.93 13.80 -2.80
N GLU A 151 9.68 15.00 -2.29
CA GLU A 151 10.49 15.61 -1.25
C GLU A 151 10.30 14.87 0.08
N VAL A 152 11.38 14.33 0.62
CA VAL A 152 11.38 13.49 1.83
C VAL A 152 11.90 14.31 3.01
N ALA A 153 11.17 14.28 4.13
CA ALA A 153 11.66 14.83 5.39
C ALA A 153 13.00 14.20 5.79
N ALA A 154 13.92 15.01 6.30
CA ALA A 154 15.30 14.58 6.52
C ALA A 154 15.40 13.34 7.41
N GLU A 155 14.57 13.26 8.44
CA GLU A 155 14.50 12.13 9.38
C GLU A 155 14.04 10.81 8.74
N LEU A 156 13.30 10.86 7.62
CA LEU A 156 12.77 9.68 6.94
C LEU A 156 13.66 9.20 5.80
N ARG A 157 14.63 9.99 5.36
CA ARG A 157 15.41 9.73 4.15
C ARG A 157 16.15 8.38 4.19
N ASP A 158 16.80 8.07 5.31
CA ASP A 158 17.57 6.83 5.47
C ASP A 158 16.70 5.65 5.90
N TRP A 159 15.45 5.90 6.29
CA TRP A 159 14.50 4.89 6.71
C TRP A 159 13.63 4.36 5.57
N LEU A 160 13.43 5.17 4.51
CA LEU A 160 12.59 4.81 3.36
C LEU A 160 13.42 4.23 2.21
N VAL A 161 12.86 3.23 1.56
CA VAL A 161 13.32 2.67 0.27
C VAL A 161 12.27 3.03 -0.78
N PHE A 162 12.73 3.59 -1.88
CA PHE A 162 11.89 3.97 -3.01
C PHE A 162 12.08 2.99 -4.15
N MET A 163 10.99 2.57 -4.77
CA MET A 163 11.04 1.57 -5.83
C MET A 163 10.14 1.96 -7.00
N ARG A 164 10.47 1.48 -8.19
CA ARG A 164 9.72 1.70 -9.42
C ARG A 164 9.59 0.40 -10.22
N LEU A 165 8.44 0.24 -10.85
CA LEU A 165 8.16 -0.77 -11.86
C LEU A 165 7.76 -0.09 -13.16
N ASP A 166 8.39 -0.43 -14.28
CA ASP A 166 7.93 -0.07 -15.62
C ASP A 166 6.83 -1.09 -16.01
N LEU A 167 5.64 -0.58 -16.39
CA LEU A 167 4.40 -1.35 -16.56
C LEU A 167 4.22 -1.92 -17.98
#